data_4715998ca0f6c60ca16610ae03179aae
#
_entry.id   4715998ca0f6c60ca16610ae03179aae
#
_cell.length_a   1.000
_cell.length_b   1.000
_cell.length_c   1.000
_cell.angle_alpha   90.00
_cell.angle_beta   90.00
_cell.angle_gamma   90.00
#
_symmetry.space_group_name_H-M   'P 1'
#
loop_
_entity.id
_entity.type
_entity.pdbx_description
1 polymer ?
#
loop_
_entity_poly.entity_id
_entity_poly.type
_entity_poly.pdbx_seq_one_letter_code
_entity_poly.pdbx_strand_id
1 'polypeptide(L)'
;NDPFINMTVSERYGTIFVTLLMYIKLLFIPHPLTYDYYPWQIPKTELTDGVALLSLLIYLALGIYAVYGMIRKKNIASYSILFFLIPLAPVCNIFFAVGTLMNERFIFISSIGFCLLIAWFFAEVLPKLLKNLSTAKYIAGVIISIVLFVFALKTITRNADWENDTVLFTTDVEVSSMSAKG
;
A
#
# COMPACT_ATOMS: atom_id res chain seq x y z
N ASN A 1 -3.16 22.71 6.71
CA ASN A 1 -2.27 22.18 7.76
C ASN A 1 -1.24 21.28 7.09
N ASP A 2 0.03 21.65 7.15
CA ASP A 2 1.12 20.83 6.64
C ASP A 2 1.56 19.87 7.75
N PRO A 3 1.44 18.54 7.57
CA PRO A 3 1.83 17.56 8.58
C PRO A 3 3.34 17.52 8.84
N PHE A 4 4.14 18.19 8.01
CA PHE A 4 5.61 18.21 8.08
C PHE A 4 6.18 19.50 8.67
N ILE A 5 5.36 20.39 9.24
CA ILE A 5 5.72 21.78 9.60
C ILE A 5 6.91 21.89 10.58
N ASN A 6 7.14 20.87 11.42
CA ASN A 6 8.21 20.81 12.40
C ASN A 6 9.21 19.68 12.12
N MET A 7 9.37 19.30 10.86
CA MET A 7 10.30 18.24 10.45
C MET A 7 11.46 18.81 9.65
N THR A 8 12.65 18.31 9.89
CA THR A 8 13.79 18.52 9.01
C THR A 8 13.54 17.87 7.64
N VAL A 9 14.29 18.25 6.62
CA VAL A 9 14.19 17.63 5.30
C VAL A 9 14.40 16.12 5.36
N SER A 10 15.37 15.65 6.19
CA SER A 10 15.66 14.23 6.39
C SER A 10 14.46 13.50 7.05
N GLU A 11 13.90 14.07 8.10
CA GLU A 11 12.72 13.50 8.79
C GLU A 11 11.49 13.45 7.88
N ARG A 12 11.26 14.53 7.10
CA ARG A 12 10.16 14.56 6.15
C ARG A 12 10.23 13.41 5.16
N TYR A 13 11.34 13.28 4.42
CA TYR A 13 11.47 12.22 3.42
C TYR A 13 11.57 10.83 4.05
N GLY A 14 12.23 10.68 5.19
CA GLY A 14 12.25 9.42 5.93
C GLY A 14 10.84 8.94 6.31
N THR A 15 10.03 9.83 6.90
CA THR A 15 8.64 9.54 7.25
C THR A 15 7.79 9.21 6.01
N ILE A 16 7.98 9.93 4.90
CA ILE A 16 7.30 9.64 3.62
C ILE A 16 7.63 8.22 3.14
N PHE A 17 8.90 7.81 3.14
CA PHE A 17 9.28 6.47 2.69
C PHE A 17 8.78 5.37 3.62
N VAL A 18 8.74 5.59 4.93
CA VAL A 18 8.07 4.67 5.86
C VAL A 18 6.58 4.53 5.53
N THR A 19 5.89 5.64 5.28
CA THR A 19 4.48 5.65 4.86
C THR A 19 4.26 4.87 3.57
N LEU A 20 5.14 5.03 2.59
CA LEU A 20 5.09 4.29 1.33
C LEU A 20 5.24 2.78 1.55
N LEU A 21 6.12 2.36 2.46
CA LEU A 21 6.22 0.94 2.81
C LEU A 21 4.96 0.42 3.51
N MET A 22 4.32 1.26 4.35
CA MET A 22 3.04 0.91 4.97
C MET A 22 1.93 0.70 3.93
N TYR A 23 1.89 1.47 2.84
CA TYR A 23 0.97 1.21 1.73
C TYR A 23 1.19 -0.17 1.10
N ILE A 24 2.44 -0.57 0.85
CA ILE A 24 2.74 -1.93 0.36
C ILE A 24 2.27 -2.98 1.37
N LYS A 25 2.54 -2.78 2.66
CA LYS A 25 2.07 -3.69 3.73
C LYS A 25 0.56 -3.87 3.70
N LEU A 26 -0.20 -2.78 3.57
CA LEU A 26 -1.67 -2.83 3.56
C LEU A 26 -2.24 -3.60 2.37
N LEU A 27 -1.56 -3.66 1.23
CA LEU A 27 -1.98 -4.48 0.09
C LEU A 27 -1.95 -5.98 0.38
N PHE A 28 -1.04 -6.43 1.24
CA PHE A 28 -0.94 -7.83 1.63
C PHE A 28 -1.70 -8.12 2.92
N ILE A 29 -1.62 -7.22 3.90
CA ILE A 29 -2.17 -7.38 5.24
C ILE A 29 -2.91 -6.10 5.61
N PRO A 30 -4.24 -6.01 5.34
CA PRO A 30 -5.06 -4.85 5.67
C PRO A 30 -5.35 -4.80 7.18
N HIS A 31 -4.29 -4.54 7.98
CA HIS A 31 -4.39 -4.44 9.44
C HIS A 31 -3.17 -3.70 10.02
N PRO A 32 -3.37 -2.81 11.01
CA PRO A 32 -4.66 -2.25 11.44
C PRO A 32 -5.23 -1.30 10.40
N LEU A 33 -6.55 -1.12 10.37
CA LEU A 33 -7.24 -0.11 9.57
C LEU A 33 -7.75 0.98 10.49
N THR A 34 -7.54 2.25 10.13
CA THR A 34 -8.00 3.43 10.88
C THR A 34 -8.47 4.52 9.93
N TYR A 35 -9.39 5.35 10.40
CA TYR A 35 -9.90 6.48 9.64
C TYR A 35 -8.83 7.55 9.37
N ASP A 36 -7.94 7.81 10.35
CA ASP A 36 -6.92 8.86 10.26
C ASP A 36 -5.59 8.47 10.97
N TYR A 37 -4.49 8.86 10.35
CA TYR A 37 -3.13 8.65 10.85
C TYR A 37 -2.47 9.94 11.36
N TYR A 38 -3.18 11.07 11.36
CA TYR A 38 -2.66 12.39 11.72
C TYR A 38 -2.91 12.73 13.19
N PRO A 39 -1.99 13.40 13.91
CA PRO A 39 -0.64 13.81 13.48
C PRO A 39 0.48 12.86 13.91
N TRP A 40 0.29 11.99 14.91
CA TRP A 40 1.37 11.31 15.62
C TRP A 40 1.34 9.78 15.51
N GLN A 41 0.41 9.22 14.76
CA GLN A 41 0.29 7.76 14.61
C GLN A 41 1.48 7.16 13.84
N ILE A 42 2.12 7.95 12.96
CA ILE A 42 3.33 7.56 12.27
C ILE A 42 4.50 8.30 12.93
N PRO A 43 5.48 7.59 13.51
CA PRO A 43 6.63 8.22 14.15
C PRO A 43 7.47 8.98 13.14
N LYS A 44 8.03 10.13 13.56
CA LYS A 44 9.03 10.84 12.78
C LYS A 44 10.25 9.94 12.59
N THR A 45 10.65 9.75 11.37
CA THR A 45 11.75 8.86 11.01
C THR A 45 12.72 9.58 10.08
N GLU A 46 14.00 9.48 10.33
CA GLU A 46 15.02 10.04 9.45
C GLU A 46 15.18 9.22 8.16
N LEU A 47 15.64 9.88 7.11
CA LEU A 47 15.92 9.19 5.84
C LEU A 47 17.04 8.14 5.97
N THR A 48 17.93 8.30 6.93
CA THR A 48 19.01 7.36 7.25
C THR A 48 18.53 6.09 7.96
N ASP A 49 17.30 6.06 8.43
CA ASP A 49 16.72 4.87 9.05
C ASP A 49 16.62 3.70 8.05
N GLY A 50 16.92 2.50 8.54
CA GLY A 50 16.97 1.30 7.71
C GLY A 50 15.63 0.98 7.02
N VAL A 51 14.49 1.28 7.66
CA VAL A 51 13.16 1.05 7.10
C VAL A 51 12.88 2.06 5.98
N ALA A 52 13.23 3.32 6.18
CA ALA A 52 13.09 4.37 5.17
C ALA A 52 13.97 4.07 3.94
N LEU A 53 15.23 3.69 4.15
CA LEU A 53 16.14 3.30 3.08
C LEU A 53 15.66 2.07 2.32
N LEU A 54 15.19 1.05 3.02
CA LEU A 54 14.62 -0.14 2.38
C LEU A 54 13.43 0.23 1.47
N SER A 55 12.54 1.06 1.97
CA SER A 55 11.40 1.55 1.19
C SER A 55 11.85 2.32 -0.06
N LEU A 56 12.79 3.25 0.09
CA LEU A 56 13.37 4.00 -1.02
C LEU A 56 13.93 3.05 -2.09
N LEU A 57 14.73 2.06 -1.69
CA LEU A 57 15.31 1.08 -2.61
C LEU A 57 14.24 0.25 -3.33
N ILE A 58 13.19 -0.18 -2.62
CA ILE A 58 12.07 -0.92 -3.22
C ILE A 58 11.39 -0.06 -4.29
N TYR A 59 11.02 1.18 -3.98
CA TYR A 59 10.33 2.06 -4.92
C TYR A 59 11.21 2.46 -6.10
N LEU A 60 12.51 2.67 -5.90
CA LEU A 60 13.46 2.90 -6.98
C LEU A 60 13.57 1.67 -7.89
N ALA A 61 13.71 0.48 -7.31
CA ALA A 61 13.77 -0.77 -8.08
C ALA A 61 12.50 -1.00 -8.90
N LEU A 62 11.31 -0.79 -8.29
CA LEU A 62 10.03 -0.87 -8.98
C LEU A 62 9.95 0.14 -10.14
N GLY A 63 10.34 1.39 -9.90
CA GLY A 63 10.34 2.44 -10.92
C GLY A 63 11.28 2.13 -12.08
N ILE A 64 12.53 1.75 -11.80
CA ILE A 64 13.51 1.36 -12.82
C ILE A 64 13.02 0.17 -13.62
N TYR A 65 12.55 -0.89 -12.96
CA TYR A 65 12.00 -2.07 -13.64
C TYR A 65 10.80 -1.72 -14.51
N ALA A 66 9.89 -0.91 -14.01
CA ALA A 66 8.68 -0.52 -14.73
C ALA A 66 9.00 0.29 -15.99
N VAL A 67 9.86 1.31 -15.89
CA VAL A 67 10.27 2.14 -17.03
C VAL A 67 11.08 1.31 -18.04
N TYR A 68 12.08 0.56 -17.57
CA TYR A 68 12.89 -0.29 -18.46
C TYR A 68 12.03 -1.33 -19.19
N GLY A 69 11.16 -2.02 -18.45
CA GLY A 69 10.31 -3.06 -19.01
C GLY A 69 9.25 -2.49 -19.98
N MET A 70 8.75 -1.28 -19.71
CA MET A 70 7.79 -0.62 -20.62
C MET A 70 8.46 -0.23 -21.95
N ILE A 71 9.68 0.31 -21.89
CA ILE A 71 10.42 0.73 -23.11
C ILE A 71 10.92 -0.47 -23.91
N ARG A 72 11.49 -1.47 -23.24
CA ARG A 72 12.22 -2.56 -23.89
C ARG A 72 11.38 -3.82 -24.13
N LYS A 73 10.51 -4.19 -23.19
CA LYS A 73 9.81 -5.48 -23.19
C LYS A 73 8.31 -5.37 -23.38
N LYS A 74 7.72 -4.22 -23.12
CA LYS A 74 6.26 -3.94 -23.18
C LYS A 74 5.44 -5.05 -22.48
N ASN A 75 5.89 -5.46 -21.29
CA ASN A 75 5.28 -6.56 -20.55
C ASN A 75 4.21 -6.07 -19.56
N ILE A 76 3.28 -6.97 -19.24
CA ILE A 76 2.15 -6.69 -18.32
C ILE A 76 2.66 -6.31 -16.94
N ALA A 77 3.74 -6.93 -16.44
CA ALA A 77 4.30 -6.61 -15.12
C ALA A 77 4.74 -5.14 -15.02
N SER A 78 5.43 -4.63 -16.05
CA SER A 78 5.87 -3.22 -16.06
C SER A 78 4.69 -2.26 -16.13
N TYR A 79 3.67 -2.59 -16.93
CA TYR A 79 2.43 -1.82 -16.97
C TYR A 79 1.73 -1.80 -15.61
N SER A 80 1.61 -2.95 -14.97
CA SER A 80 0.98 -3.10 -13.65
C SER A 80 1.69 -2.28 -12.58
N ILE A 81 3.04 -2.29 -12.59
CA ILE A 81 3.83 -1.49 -11.64
C ILE A 81 3.67 0.01 -11.93
N LEU A 82 3.67 0.44 -13.19
CA LEU A 82 3.39 1.84 -13.52
C LEU A 82 1.98 2.25 -13.09
N PHE A 83 0.99 1.38 -13.29
CA PHE A 83 -0.38 1.64 -12.86
C PHE A 83 -0.50 1.69 -11.33
N PHE A 84 0.38 1.04 -10.60
CA PHE A 84 0.50 1.19 -9.15
C PHE A 84 1.15 2.53 -8.75
N LEU A 85 2.27 2.88 -9.39
CA LEU A 85 3.08 4.04 -9.01
C LEU A 85 2.46 5.39 -9.41
N ILE A 86 1.87 5.49 -10.61
CA ILE A 86 1.37 6.76 -11.16
C ILE A 86 0.22 7.35 -10.31
N PRO A 87 -0.84 6.60 -9.95
CA PRO A 87 -1.90 7.14 -9.10
C PRO A 87 -1.44 7.42 -7.66
N LEU A 88 -0.41 6.73 -7.17
CA LEU A 88 0.16 6.96 -5.86
C LEU A 88 0.99 8.25 -5.81
N ALA A 89 1.64 8.63 -6.92
CA ALA A 89 2.54 9.77 -6.98
C ALA A 89 1.95 11.12 -6.48
N PRO A 90 0.72 11.53 -6.83
CA PRO A 90 0.15 12.78 -6.34
C PRO A 90 -0.21 12.77 -4.86
N VAL A 91 -0.38 11.61 -4.24
CA VAL A 91 -0.83 11.49 -2.84
C VAL A 91 0.27 10.99 -1.89
N CYS A 92 1.48 10.74 -2.39
CA CYS A 92 2.59 10.20 -1.60
C CYS A 92 3.38 11.27 -0.81
N ASN A 93 2.99 12.53 -0.83
CA ASN A 93 3.68 13.66 -0.17
C ASN A 93 5.12 13.96 -0.66
N ILE A 94 5.62 13.28 -1.71
CA ILE A 94 6.96 13.53 -2.25
C ILE A 94 7.01 14.89 -2.96
N PHE A 95 6.02 15.16 -3.82
CA PHE A 95 6.00 16.35 -4.68
C PHE A 95 5.39 17.55 -3.97
N PHE A 96 4.32 17.35 -3.23
CA PHE A 96 3.63 18.38 -2.44
C PHE A 96 2.94 17.74 -1.23
N ALA A 97 2.74 18.52 -0.17
CA ALA A 97 2.05 18.05 1.03
C ALA A 97 0.52 17.99 0.78
N VAL A 98 -0.08 16.83 1.05
CA VAL A 98 -1.51 16.57 0.81
C VAL A 98 -2.37 16.88 2.04
N GLY A 99 -1.75 17.37 3.14
CA GLY A 99 -2.46 17.73 4.37
C GLY A 99 -2.67 16.55 5.35
N THR A 100 -2.25 15.35 4.99
CA THR A 100 -2.19 14.18 5.87
C THR A 100 -0.95 13.35 5.58
N LEU A 101 -0.40 12.65 6.58
CA LEU A 101 0.74 11.77 6.39
C LEU A 101 0.38 10.54 5.55
N MET A 102 -0.76 9.92 5.85
CA MET A 102 -1.25 8.71 5.21
C MET A 102 -2.78 8.67 5.24
N ASN A 103 -3.38 8.03 4.24
CA ASN A 103 -4.78 7.63 4.28
C ASN A 103 -5.00 6.39 3.41
N GLU A 104 -5.74 5.42 3.92
CA GLU A 104 -5.97 4.13 3.24
C GLU A 104 -6.67 4.28 1.90
N ARG A 105 -7.57 5.27 1.75
CA ARG A 105 -8.27 5.56 0.47
C ARG A 105 -7.31 5.94 -0.67
N PHE A 106 -6.14 6.47 -0.36
CA PHE A 106 -5.19 6.90 -1.39
C PHE A 106 -4.61 5.74 -2.20
N ILE A 107 -4.53 4.54 -1.61
CA ILE A 107 -4.02 3.38 -2.32
C ILE A 107 -5.09 2.68 -3.18
N PHE A 108 -6.36 3.08 -3.09
CA PHE A 108 -7.47 2.39 -3.74
C PHE A 108 -7.26 2.24 -5.26
N ILE A 109 -6.95 3.33 -5.97
CA ILE A 109 -6.71 3.26 -7.42
C ILE A 109 -5.41 2.50 -7.73
N SER A 110 -4.36 2.72 -6.95
CA SER A 110 -3.08 2.04 -7.11
C SER A 110 -3.18 0.53 -6.87
N SER A 111 -4.10 0.07 -6.02
CA SER A 111 -4.31 -1.35 -5.75
C SER A 111 -4.72 -2.15 -7.00
N ILE A 112 -5.34 -1.51 -8.00
CA ILE A 112 -5.65 -2.14 -9.30
C ILE A 112 -4.36 -2.60 -9.98
N GLY A 113 -3.31 -1.78 -9.97
CA GLY A 113 -1.99 -2.14 -10.51
C GLY A 113 -1.38 -3.35 -9.77
N PHE A 114 -1.51 -3.38 -8.45
CA PHE A 114 -1.11 -4.52 -7.64
C PHE A 114 -1.90 -5.79 -7.99
N CYS A 115 -3.22 -5.70 -8.10
CA CYS A 115 -4.07 -6.84 -8.49
C CYS A 115 -3.71 -7.37 -9.89
N LEU A 116 -3.42 -6.49 -10.85
CA LEU A 116 -2.95 -6.87 -12.19
C LEU A 116 -1.60 -7.60 -12.12
N LEU A 117 -0.67 -7.14 -11.27
CA LEU A 117 0.62 -7.79 -11.08
C LEU A 117 0.47 -9.20 -10.49
N ILE A 118 -0.41 -9.36 -9.51
CA ILE A 118 -0.73 -10.67 -8.91
C ILE A 118 -1.39 -11.59 -9.92
N ALA A 119 -2.35 -11.07 -10.69
CA ALA A 119 -3.01 -11.84 -11.75
C ALA A 119 -2.01 -12.32 -12.82
N TRP A 120 -1.10 -11.44 -13.25
CA TRP A 120 -0.03 -11.79 -14.18
C TRP A 120 0.90 -12.87 -13.58
N PHE A 121 1.27 -12.74 -12.32
CA PHE A 121 2.10 -13.74 -11.65
C PHE A 121 1.45 -15.14 -11.68
N PHE A 122 0.17 -15.23 -11.31
CA PHE A 122 -0.55 -16.51 -11.30
C PHE A 122 -0.82 -17.05 -12.71
N ALA A 123 -1.04 -16.19 -13.70
CA ALA A 123 -1.35 -16.60 -15.07
C ALA A 123 -0.11 -16.98 -15.89
N GLU A 124 1.01 -16.27 -15.70
CA GLU A 124 2.18 -16.37 -16.57
C GLU A 124 3.42 -16.96 -15.87
N VAL A 125 3.66 -16.58 -14.62
CA VAL A 125 4.90 -16.96 -13.91
C VAL A 125 4.73 -18.32 -13.22
N LEU A 126 3.68 -18.49 -12.47
CA LEU A 126 3.43 -19.72 -11.70
C LEU A 126 3.37 -20.99 -12.57
N PRO A 127 2.69 -21.00 -13.74
CA PRO A 127 2.71 -22.16 -14.63
C PRO A 127 4.09 -22.52 -15.17
N LYS A 128 4.93 -21.52 -15.44
CA LYS A 128 6.32 -21.73 -15.89
C LYS A 128 7.18 -22.32 -14.79
N LEU A 129 7.00 -21.86 -13.55
CA LEU A 129 7.72 -22.39 -12.39
C LEU A 129 7.35 -23.84 -12.08
N LEU A 130 6.06 -24.17 -12.11
CA LEU A 130 5.56 -25.51 -11.79
C LEU A 130 5.62 -26.49 -12.98
N LYS A 131 5.91 -25.99 -14.19
CA LYS A 131 5.91 -26.77 -15.44
C LYS A 131 4.63 -27.57 -15.68
N ASN A 132 3.54 -27.18 -15.03
CA ASN A 132 2.22 -27.82 -15.12
C ASN A 132 1.12 -26.80 -14.99
N LEU A 133 0.39 -26.58 -16.07
CA LEU A 133 -0.66 -25.54 -16.13
C LEU A 133 -1.87 -25.90 -15.24
N SER A 134 -2.25 -27.17 -15.19
CA SER A 134 -3.41 -27.60 -14.38
C SER A 134 -3.14 -27.43 -12.90
N THR A 135 -1.96 -27.86 -12.44
CA THR A 135 -1.53 -27.68 -11.04
C THR A 135 -1.41 -26.19 -10.69
N ALA A 136 -0.86 -25.36 -11.58
CA ALA A 136 -0.76 -23.94 -11.36
C ALA A 136 -2.12 -23.26 -11.22
N LYS A 137 -3.09 -23.58 -12.08
CA LYS A 137 -4.46 -23.07 -12.00
C LYS A 137 -5.16 -23.48 -10.70
N TYR A 138 -5.00 -24.74 -10.29
CA TYR A 138 -5.59 -25.24 -9.05
C TYR A 138 -5.01 -24.50 -7.83
N ILE A 139 -3.68 -24.40 -7.73
CA ILE A 139 -3.00 -23.67 -6.64
C ILE A 139 -3.42 -22.18 -6.63
N ALA A 140 -3.40 -21.53 -7.79
CA ALA A 140 -3.85 -20.14 -7.90
C ALA A 140 -5.30 -19.98 -7.43
N GLY A 141 -6.21 -20.86 -7.87
CA GLY A 141 -7.61 -20.85 -7.46
C GLY A 141 -7.79 -21.00 -5.94
N VAL A 142 -7.08 -21.93 -5.34
CA VAL A 142 -7.13 -22.14 -3.88
C VAL A 142 -6.61 -20.90 -3.13
N ILE A 143 -5.43 -20.38 -3.51
CA ILE A 143 -4.83 -19.20 -2.84
C ILE A 143 -5.77 -17.99 -2.97
N ILE A 144 -6.24 -17.70 -4.18
CA ILE A 144 -7.13 -16.55 -4.43
C ILE A 144 -8.43 -16.70 -3.64
N SER A 145 -9.02 -17.90 -3.59
CA SER A 145 -10.24 -18.13 -2.81
C SER A 145 -10.04 -17.90 -1.32
N ILE A 146 -8.92 -18.36 -0.75
CA ILE A 146 -8.58 -18.12 0.65
C ILE A 146 -8.40 -16.61 0.92
N VAL A 147 -7.64 -15.90 0.07
CA VAL A 147 -7.42 -14.47 0.23
C VAL A 147 -8.73 -13.69 0.13
N LEU A 148 -9.58 -13.99 -0.86
CA LEU A 148 -10.89 -13.35 -1.01
C LEU A 148 -11.79 -13.63 0.20
N PHE A 149 -11.79 -14.84 0.73
CA PHE A 149 -12.58 -15.19 1.91
C PHE A 149 -12.12 -14.40 3.15
N VAL A 150 -10.80 -14.34 3.40
CA VAL A 150 -10.24 -13.56 4.53
C VAL A 150 -10.54 -12.05 4.37
N PHE A 151 -10.40 -11.51 3.17
CA PHE A 151 -10.70 -10.10 2.91
C PHE A 151 -12.20 -9.81 3.02
N ALA A 152 -13.05 -10.72 2.58
CA ALA A 152 -14.51 -10.58 2.75
C ALA A 152 -14.89 -10.55 4.23
N LEU A 153 -14.36 -11.46 5.05
CA LEU A 153 -14.57 -11.43 6.50
C LEU A 153 -14.10 -10.11 7.10
N LYS A 154 -12.89 -9.65 6.74
CA LYS A 154 -12.35 -8.38 7.23
C LYS A 154 -13.24 -7.18 6.84
N THR A 155 -13.74 -7.18 5.60
CA THR A 155 -14.65 -6.13 5.11
C THR A 155 -15.97 -6.13 5.88
N ILE A 156 -16.57 -7.31 6.07
CA ILE A 156 -17.84 -7.42 6.80
C ILE A 156 -17.68 -6.94 8.24
N THR A 157 -16.61 -7.35 8.93
CA THR A 157 -16.35 -6.89 10.30
C THR A 157 -16.10 -5.37 10.35
N ARG A 158 -15.33 -4.83 9.41
CA ARG A 158 -15.03 -3.39 9.38
C ARG A 158 -16.25 -2.54 8.99
N ASN A 159 -17.17 -3.07 8.20
CA ASN A 159 -18.41 -2.35 7.86
C ASN A 159 -19.27 -2.04 9.08
N ALA A 160 -19.22 -2.87 10.12
CA ALA A 160 -19.93 -2.60 11.38
C ALA A 160 -19.40 -1.35 12.09
N ASP A 161 -18.09 -1.07 11.96
CA ASP A 161 -17.47 0.12 12.57
C ASP A 161 -17.94 1.43 11.91
N TRP A 162 -18.51 1.35 10.69
CA TRP A 162 -19.05 2.50 9.94
C TRP A 162 -20.55 2.72 10.13
N GLU A 163 -21.17 2.09 11.12
CA GLU A 163 -22.61 2.20 11.38
C GLU A 163 -23.02 3.65 11.74
N ASN A 164 -22.22 4.31 12.57
CA ASN A 164 -22.39 5.72 12.92
C ASN A 164 -21.07 6.33 13.40
N ASP A 165 -21.02 7.67 13.44
CA ASP A 165 -19.80 8.40 13.82
C ASP A 165 -19.28 8.04 15.21
N THR A 166 -20.16 7.77 16.17
CA THR A 166 -19.76 7.42 17.54
C THR A 166 -19.03 6.07 17.57
N VAL A 167 -19.57 5.07 16.89
CA VAL A 167 -18.92 3.73 16.78
C VAL A 167 -17.60 3.86 16.04
N LEU A 168 -17.58 4.57 14.92
CA LEU A 168 -16.37 4.77 14.13
C LEU A 168 -15.23 5.38 14.96
N PHE A 169 -15.53 6.52 15.61
CA PHE A 169 -14.49 7.22 16.37
C PHE A 169 -14.07 6.47 17.64
N THR A 170 -14.98 5.80 18.34
CA THR A 170 -14.60 4.99 19.53
C THR A 170 -13.70 3.81 19.14
N THR A 171 -14.02 3.10 18.06
CA THR A 171 -13.19 2.00 17.56
C THR A 171 -11.84 2.51 17.06
N ASP A 172 -11.81 3.65 16.39
CA ASP A 172 -10.56 4.22 15.86
C ASP A 172 -9.64 4.77 16.96
N VAL A 173 -10.16 5.29 18.07
CA VAL A 173 -9.34 5.69 19.24
C VAL A 173 -8.58 4.51 19.81
N GLU A 174 -9.17 3.32 19.84
CA GLU A 174 -8.49 2.10 20.30
C GLU A 174 -7.31 1.72 19.38
N VAL A 175 -7.44 1.96 18.06
CA VAL A 175 -6.42 1.62 17.06
C VAL A 175 -5.40 2.74 16.87
N SER A 176 -5.84 3.99 16.92
CA SER A 176 -5.04 5.20 16.66
C SER A 176 -5.18 6.24 17.76
N SER A 177 -4.81 5.86 18.99
CA SER A 177 -4.91 6.68 20.20
C SER A 177 -4.15 8.01 20.14
N MET A 178 -3.22 8.16 19.21
CA MET A 178 -2.44 9.39 18.96
C MET A 178 -2.96 10.22 17.78
N SER A 179 -4.07 9.84 17.16
CA SER A 179 -4.70 10.65 16.13
C SER A 179 -5.46 11.83 16.74
N ALA A 180 -5.42 13.00 16.10
CA ALA A 180 -6.12 14.20 16.55
C ALA A 180 -7.65 14.15 16.27
N LYS A 181 -8.11 13.16 15.52
CA LYS A 181 -9.51 12.97 15.13
C LYS A 181 -10.13 11.69 15.70
N GLY A 182 -9.33 10.93 16.43
CA GLY A 182 -9.77 9.76 17.18
C GLY A 182 -10.15 10.08 18.60
#